data_f077ac7c5e5ecacd6b2e756c76f0c3a9
#
_entry.id   f077ac7c5e5ecacd6b2e756c76f0c3a9
#
_cell.length_a   1.000
_cell.length_b   1.000
_cell.length_c   1.000
_cell.angle_alpha   90.00
_cell.angle_beta   90.00
_cell.angle_gamma   90.00
#
_symmetry.space_group_name_H-M   'P 1'
#
loop_
_entity.id
_entity.type
_entity.pdbx_description
1 polymer ?
#
loop_
_entity_poly.entity_id
_entity_poly.type
_entity_poly.pdbx_seq_one_letter_code
_entity_poly.pdbx_strand_id
1 'polypeptide(L)'
;MKSGVDSDRGRKDELGMAILHIEHPITDFGTWKAAFDRFAKARGESGVRGHRILRPVDDAHYVVVDLDFQTVGQAERFLDFLQTRVWSSSLNAPALAGTPQTRILEPAEVTSGI
;
A
#
# COMPACT_ATOMS: atom_id res chain seq x y z
N MET A 1 5.97 -34.30 2.89
CA MET A 1 6.05 -33.86 1.99
C MET A 1 5.41 -32.65 1.71
N LYS A 2 4.25 -32.59 1.42
CA LYS A 2 3.60 -31.42 1.27
C LYS A 2 3.66 -30.57 2.43
N SER A 3 3.82 -31.07 3.60
CA SER A 3 3.74 -30.26 4.78
C SER A 3 4.88 -29.27 4.89
N GLY A 4 6.02 -29.57 4.36
CA GLY A 4 7.13 -28.62 4.40
C GLY A 4 6.86 -27.38 3.58
N VAL A 5 6.24 -27.57 2.42
CA VAL A 5 5.91 -26.45 1.56
C VAL A 5 4.83 -25.59 2.19
N ASP A 6 3.86 -26.23 2.80
CA ASP A 6 2.80 -25.49 3.45
C ASP A 6 3.32 -24.69 4.62
N SER A 7 4.29 -25.24 5.35
CA SER A 7 4.87 -24.51 6.47
C SER A 7 5.59 -23.26 6.02
N ASP A 8 6.32 -23.34 4.94
CA ASP A 8 7.02 -22.18 4.44
C ASP A 8 6.05 -21.11 4.01
N ARG A 9 4.98 -21.50 3.37
CA ARG A 9 3.99 -20.55 2.93
C ARG A 9 3.32 -19.89 4.13
N GLY A 10 3.00 -20.65 5.17
CA GLY A 10 2.40 -20.09 6.35
C GLY A 10 3.32 -19.14 7.06
N ARG A 11 4.62 -19.43 7.06
CA ARG A 11 5.56 -18.57 7.71
C ARG A 11 5.66 -17.23 7.01
N LYS A 12 5.62 -17.22 5.68
CA LYS A 12 5.64 -15.98 4.95
C LYS A 12 4.40 -15.15 5.30
N ASP A 13 3.25 -15.77 5.38
CA ASP A 13 2.05 -15.07 5.74
C ASP A 13 2.16 -14.46 7.12
N GLU A 14 2.78 -15.14 8.05
CA GLU A 14 2.94 -14.63 9.39
C GLU A 14 3.85 -13.43 9.46
N LEU A 15 4.73 -13.27 8.49
CA LEU A 15 5.64 -12.16 8.47
C LEU A 15 5.08 -10.94 7.76
N GLY A 16 3.79 -10.97 7.45
CA GLY A 16 3.18 -9.83 6.83
C GLY A 16 3.54 -9.68 5.39
N MET A 17 3.06 -10.56 4.62
CA MET A 17 3.63 -10.91 3.47
C MET A 17 3.34 -10.27 2.21
N ALA A 18 2.51 -9.28 2.10
CA ALA A 18 2.30 -8.56 0.86
C ALA A 18 2.28 -7.07 1.14
N ILE A 19 3.00 -6.31 0.36
CA ILE A 19 3.05 -4.86 0.50
C ILE A 19 2.59 -4.27 -0.81
N LEU A 20 1.59 -3.39 -0.76
CA LEU A 20 1.23 -2.60 -1.92
C LEU A 20 2.00 -1.30 -1.83
N HIS A 21 2.96 -1.15 -2.73
CA HIS A 21 3.80 0.03 -2.80
C HIS A 21 3.21 0.98 -3.83
N ILE A 22 3.00 2.23 -3.45
CA ILE A 22 2.39 3.24 -4.28
C ILE A 22 3.22 4.50 -4.21
N GLU A 23 3.48 5.13 -5.35
CA GLU A 23 4.13 6.44 -5.30
C GLU A 23 3.63 7.32 -6.43
N HIS A 24 3.49 8.60 -6.16
CA HIS A 24 3.03 9.54 -7.16
C HIS A 24 3.26 10.98 -6.71
N PRO A 25 3.29 11.92 -7.68
CA PRO A 25 3.33 13.33 -7.31
C PRO A 25 2.00 13.76 -6.71
N ILE A 26 2.05 14.82 -5.92
CA ILE A 26 0.86 15.39 -5.30
C ILE A 26 0.94 16.91 -5.42
N THR A 27 -0.22 17.56 -5.43
CA THR A 27 -0.23 19.01 -5.46
C THR A 27 0.09 19.61 -4.10
N ASP A 28 -0.33 18.93 -3.03
CA ASP A 28 -0.16 19.44 -1.69
C ASP A 28 -0.31 18.28 -0.69
N PHE A 29 0.61 18.16 0.25
CA PHE A 29 0.58 17.04 1.18
C PHE A 29 -0.63 17.09 2.10
N GLY A 30 -0.99 18.27 2.60
CA GLY A 30 -2.13 18.37 3.51
C GLY A 30 -3.43 17.92 2.86
N THR A 31 -3.66 18.34 1.62
CA THR A 31 -4.85 17.93 0.87
C THR A 31 -4.83 16.43 0.61
N TRP A 32 -3.66 15.89 0.25
CA TRP A 32 -3.53 14.47 0.01
C TRP A 32 -3.78 13.67 1.30
N LYS A 33 -3.21 14.12 2.41
CA LYS A 33 -3.32 13.40 3.68
C LYS A 33 -4.77 13.39 4.17
N ALA A 34 -5.48 14.50 3.99
CA ALA A 34 -6.88 14.55 4.39
C ALA A 34 -7.70 13.56 3.58
N ALA A 35 -7.43 13.45 2.27
CA ALA A 35 -8.12 12.48 1.44
C ALA A 35 -7.74 11.04 1.85
N PHE A 36 -6.46 10.80 2.14
CA PHE A 36 -6.01 9.49 2.58
C PHE A 36 -6.73 9.08 3.85
N ASP A 37 -6.90 10.01 4.79
CA ASP A 37 -7.54 9.72 6.06
C ASP A 37 -9.02 9.40 5.89
N ARG A 38 -9.68 9.96 4.89
CA ARG A 38 -11.09 9.65 4.66
C ARG A 38 -11.31 8.19 4.29
N PHE A 39 -10.29 7.51 3.78
CA PHE A 39 -10.42 6.11 3.40
C PHE A 39 -9.90 5.15 4.47
N ALA A 40 -9.71 5.63 5.70
CA ALA A 40 -9.20 4.77 6.77
C ALA A 40 -10.09 3.54 7.00
N LYS A 41 -11.41 3.75 6.98
CA LYS A 41 -12.33 2.63 7.20
C LYS A 41 -12.24 1.63 6.04
N ALA A 42 -12.18 2.12 4.81
CA ALA A 42 -12.08 1.25 3.65
C ALA A 42 -10.77 0.44 3.70
N ARG A 43 -9.68 1.07 4.14
CA ARG A 43 -8.41 0.35 4.28
C ARG A 43 -8.53 -0.78 5.28
N GLY A 44 -9.10 -0.50 6.44
CA GLY A 44 -9.27 -1.53 7.46
C GLY A 44 -10.13 -2.68 7.00
N GLU A 45 -11.24 -2.36 6.33
CA GLU A 45 -12.15 -3.38 5.83
C GLU A 45 -11.54 -4.22 4.71
N SER A 46 -10.56 -3.66 4.00
CA SER A 46 -9.89 -4.36 2.91
C SER A 46 -8.71 -5.20 3.38
N GLY A 47 -8.41 -5.18 4.66
CA GLY A 47 -7.35 -6.01 5.20
C GLY A 47 -6.00 -5.34 5.36
N VAL A 48 -5.94 -4.02 5.24
CA VAL A 48 -4.69 -3.30 5.48
C VAL A 48 -4.34 -3.41 6.96
N ARG A 49 -3.18 -3.97 7.26
CA ARG A 49 -2.75 -4.22 8.63
C ARG A 49 -1.87 -3.12 9.18
N GLY A 50 -1.33 -2.31 8.32
CA GLY A 50 -0.50 -1.17 8.71
C GLY A 50 -0.08 -0.43 7.48
N HIS A 51 0.47 0.77 7.67
CA HIS A 51 0.94 1.53 6.53
C HIS A 51 2.08 2.45 6.92
N ARG A 52 2.82 2.90 5.93
CA ARG A 52 3.83 3.93 6.08
C ARG A 52 3.64 4.95 5.00
N ILE A 53 3.77 6.22 5.35
CA ILE A 53 3.72 7.31 4.41
C ILE A 53 5.08 7.98 4.44
N LEU A 54 5.72 8.06 3.30
CA LEU A 54 7.07 8.58 3.18
C LEU A 54 7.09 9.67 2.13
N ARG A 55 8.03 10.58 2.24
CA ARG A 55 8.25 11.58 1.20
C ARG A 55 9.73 11.65 0.90
N PRO A 56 10.11 11.90 -0.37
CA PRO A 56 11.51 12.15 -0.67
C PRO A 56 11.97 13.37 0.12
N VAL A 57 13.19 13.34 0.60
CA VAL A 57 13.72 14.46 1.41
C VAL A 57 13.84 15.73 0.59
N ASP A 58 13.90 15.62 -0.72
CA ASP A 58 14.10 16.75 -1.61
C ASP A 58 12.88 17.08 -2.46
N ASP A 59 11.71 16.51 -2.17
CA ASP A 59 10.52 16.80 -2.96
C ASP A 59 9.27 16.73 -2.09
N ALA A 60 8.75 17.89 -1.72
CA ALA A 60 7.56 17.97 -0.89
C ALA A 60 6.28 17.70 -1.66
N HIS A 61 6.36 17.55 -2.98
CA HIS A 61 5.19 17.31 -3.82
C HIS A 61 5.17 15.90 -4.37
N TYR A 62 5.64 14.96 -3.56
CA TYR A 62 5.67 13.55 -3.93
C TYR A 62 5.40 12.72 -2.69
N VAL A 63 4.73 11.60 -2.85
CA VAL A 63 4.43 10.75 -1.71
C VAL A 63 4.66 9.30 -2.08
N VAL A 64 5.12 8.53 -1.09
CA VAL A 64 5.33 7.09 -1.20
C VAL A 64 4.50 6.46 -0.08
N VAL A 65 3.71 5.46 -0.40
CA VAL A 65 2.88 4.78 0.58
C VAL A 65 3.10 3.28 0.47
N ASP A 66 3.35 2.64 1.60
CA ASP A 66 3.40 1.18 1.65
C ASP A 66 2.26 0.72 2.54
N LEU A 67 1.43 -0.17 2.00
CA LEU A 67 0.31 -0.76 2.73
C LEU A 67 0.58 -2.24 2.94
N ASP A 68 0.47 -2.68 4.18
CA ASP A 68 0.75 -4.07 4.54
C ASP A 68 -0.52 -4.90 4.52
N PHE A 69 -0.48 -6.03 3.83
CA PHE A 69 -1.58 -7.00 3.77
C PHE A 69 -1.08 -8.37 4.18
N GLN A 70 -1.99 -9.23 4.54
CA GLN A 70 -1.64 -10.60 4.85
C GLN A 70 -1.39 -11.41 3.59
N THR A 71 -2.08 -11.13 2.49
CA THR A 71 -1.96 -11.88 1.26
C THR A 71 -1.83 -10.99 0.05
N VAL A 72 -1.23 -11.53 -1.00
CA VAL A 72 -1.14 -10.85 -2.28
C VAL A 72 -2.53 -10.57 -2.84
N GLY A 73 -3.46 -11.52 -2.67
CA GLY A 73 -4.81 -11.33 -3.17
C GLY A 73 -5.51 -10.12 -2.57
N GLN A 74 -5.30 -9.88 -1.28
CA GLN A 74 -5.86 -8.69 -0.64
C GLN A 74 -5.26 -7.43 -1.23
N ALA A 75 -3.95 -7.43 -1.45
CA ALA A 75 -3.28 -6.27 -2.04
C ALA A 75 -3.79 -6.01 -3.45
N GLU A 76 -3.99 -7.06 -4.23
CA GLU A 76 -4.49 -6.91 -5.60
C GLU A 76 -5.90 -6.33 -5.63
N ARG A 77 -6.76 -6.78 -4.73
CA ARG A 77 -8.13 -6.27 -4.68
C ARG A 77 -8.16 -4.81 -4.25
N PHE A 78 -7.30 -4.44 -3.32
CA PHE A 78 -7.26 -3.05 -2.89
C PHE A 78 -6.69 -2.15 -3.99
N LEU A 79 -5.70 -2.63 -4.73
CA LEU A 79 -5.18 -1.87 -5.86
C LEU A 79 -6.28 -1.63 -6.89
N ASP A 80 -7.09 -2.64 -7.17
CA ASP A 80 -8.20 -2.49 -8.09
C ASP A 80 -9.19 -1.42 -7.58
N PHE A 81 -9.48 -1.43 -6.29
CA PHE A 81 -10.34 -0.43 -5.68
C PHE A 81 -9.76 0.97 -5.87
N LEU A 82 -8.45 1.15 -5.65
CA LEU A 82 -7.82 2.44 -5.84
C LEU A 82 -7.92 2.90 -7.29
N GLN A 83 -7.66 2.00 -8.22
CA GLN A 83 -7.67 2.35 -9.63
C GLN A 83 -9.06 2.68 -10.16
N THR A 84 -10.07 1.97 -9.69
CA THR A 84 -11.41 2.13 -10.23
C THR A 84 -12.26 3.12 -9.47
N ARG A 85 -12.01 3.31 -8.16
CA ARG A 85 -12.89 4.13 -7.34
C ARG A 85 -12.23 5.36 -6.75
N VAL A 86 -10.93 5.37 -6.59
CA VAL A 86 -10.26 6.47 -5.91
C VAL A 86 -9.55 7.35 -6.93
N TRP A 87 -8.62 6.76 -7.67
CA TRP A 87 -7.79 7.55 -8.57
C TRP A 87 -8.52 8.00 -9.84
N SER A 88 -9.63 7.39 -10.12
CA SER A 88 -10.44 7.77 -11.27
C SER A 88 -11.33 8.99 -10.98
N SER A 89 -11.33 9.47 -9.75
CA SER A 89 -12.22 10.55 -9.33
C SER A 89 -11.43 11.67 -8.66
N SER A 90 -11.54 12.89 -9.18
CA SER A 90 -10.86 14.01 -8.55
C SER A 90 -11.46 14.36 -7.21
N LEU A 91 -12.71 13.95 -6.94
CA LEU A 91 -13.30 14.15 -5.63
C LEU A 91 -12.65 13.24 -4.59
N ASN A 92 -12.30 12.04 -4.98
CA ASN A 92 -11.70 11.07 -4.07
C ASN A 92 -10.19 11.22 -3.98
N ALA A 93 -9.57 11.74 -5.02
CA ALA A 93 -8.13 11.93 -5.05
C ALA A 93 -7.79 13.36 -5.52
N PRO A 94 -8.15 14.36 -4.72
CA PRO A 94 -8.04 15.77 -5.15
C PRO A 94 -6.60 16.26 -5.32
N ALA A 95 -5.67 15.65 -4.64
CA ALA A 95 -4.27 16.09 -4.71
C ALA A 95 -3.42 15.26 -5.65
N LEU A 96 -4.02 14.33 -6.39
CA LEU A 96 -3.26 13.47 -7.28
C LEU A 96 -2.78 14.30 -8.47
N ALA A 97 -1.48 14.36 -8.67
CA ALA A 97 -0.87 15.20 -9.69
C ALA A 97 -0.19 14.45 -10.81
N GLY A 98 -0.39 13.15 -10.89
CA GLY A 98 0.19 12.34 -11.95
C GLY A 98 -0.25 10.90 -11.80
N THR A 99 0.22 10.04 -12.67
CA THR A 99 -0.19 8.64 -12.65
C THR A 99 0.53 7.90 -11.54
N PRO A 100 -0.20 7.25 -10.62
CA PRO A 100 0.46 6.48 -9.58
C PRO A 100 1.23 5.31 -10.15
N GLN A 101 2.41 5.07 -9.60
CA GLN A 101 3.20 3.90 -9.91
C GLN A 101 3.03 2.93 -8.77
N THR A 102 2.71 1.69 -9.09
CA THR A 102 2.38 0.71 -8.06
C THR A 102 3.16 -0.58 -8.28
N ARG A 103 3.38 -1.29 -7.17
CA ARG A 103 4.04 -2.58 -7.23
C ARG A 103 3.60 -3.38 -6.02
N ILE A 104 3.31 -4.65 -6.21
CA ILE A 104 2.99 -5.53 -5.08
C ILE A 104 4.24 -6.33 -4.79
N LEU A 105 4.69 -6.27 -3.55
CA LEU A 105 5.95 -6.84 -3.13
C LEU A 105 5.72 -7.91 -2.08
N GLU A 106 6.61 -8.88 -2.03
CA GLU A 106 6.62 -9.87 -0.96
C GLU A 106 7.99 -9.85 -0.35
N PRO A 107 8.12 -10.09 0.95
CA PRO A 107 9.44 -10.17 1.55
C PRO A 107 10.20 -11.35 0.97
N ALA A 108 11.42 -11.11 0.49
CA ALA A 108 12.30 -12.18 0.11
C ALA A 108 13.11 -12.61 1.31
N GLU A 109 13.38 -11.67 2.20
CA GLU A 109 14.11 -11.96 3.40
C GLU A 109 13.81 -10.86 4.40
N VAL A 110 13.58 -11.19 5.64
CA VAL A 110 13.35 -10.21 6.70
C VAL A 110 14.34 -10.51 7.80
N THR A 111 15.20 -9.52 8.11
CA THR A 111 16.18 -9.66 9.16
C THR A 111 16.06 -8.47 10.08
N SER A 112 15.91 -8.70 11.37
CA SER A 112 15.86 -7.55 12.26
C SER A 112 17.19 -7.44 13.00
N GLY A 113 17.49 -6.25 13.34
CA GLY A 113 18.69 -5.99 14.07
C GLY A 113 19.85 -5.83 13.14
N ILE A 114 20.96 -6.11 13.54
CA ILE A 114 22.05 -5.92 12.81
C ILE A 114 22.81 -6.73 12.54
#